data_8ef7f0d540c5b88ec6535800a40a11e6
#
_entry.id   8ef7f0d540c5b88ec6535800a40a11e6
#
_cell.length_a   1.000
_cell.length_b   1.000
_cell.length_c   1.000
_cell.angle_alpha   90.00
_cell.angle_beta   90.00
_cell.angle_gamma   90.00
#
_symmetry.space_group_name_H-M   'P 1'
#
loop_
_entity.id
_entity.type
_entity.pdbx_description
1 polymer ?
#
loop_
_entity_poly.entity_id
_entity_poly.type
_entity_poly.pdbx_seq_one_letter_code
_entity_poly.pdbx_strand_id
1 'polypeptide(L)'
;SENGAYAWVNKSGTPEFTTPTLTNPKKDMTLQDPMCVYQQFKKHYSRYTLDTVCGICGMDKDVLELVYKTYTSTAKPGKAGTVLYALGQTQHTYGAQNTRAMSVMQLLLGNIGIPGGGVNALRGEPNVQGATDMGMMVNEHPAYLKWANTTDRASLRKWLESQTYSDGYYTNKPKFIVSSLKEWFGENATVDNDYGYDWWPKVPSETGAVDYTHISTFELMQQGVIKGYFNWGMNPCHSAPNAGNVRRSMANLDWLVVADQVITESASFWKAPDMNAEEIDTTVYYLPCALIYEKPGIILNSGRWIQYRQQAVEPWDEAKPDYEMCDLLWNEICNLYKEEGGANPDPILN
;
A
#
# COMPACT_ATOMS: atom_id res chain seq x y z
N SER A 1 -14.88 23.91 -13.54
CA SER A 1 -14.60 24.82 -12.42
C SER A 1 -15.04 26.20 -12.78
N GLU A 2 -15.52 27.01 -11.84
CA GLU A 2 -15.91 28.43 -12.02
C GLU A 2 -14.74 29.28 -12.57
N ASN A 3 -13.54 28.78 -12.52
CA ASN A 3 -12.32 29.49 -12.88
C ASN A 3 -11.75 29.14 -14.26
N GLY A 4 -12.44 28.38 -15.09
CA GLY A 4 -11.99 27.96 -16.42
C GLY A 4 -10.84 26.96 -16.38
N ALA A 5 -10.26 26.69 -17.55
CA ALA A 5 -9.12 25.80 -17.68
C ALA A 5 -7.79 26.56 -17.48
N TYR A 6 -6.79 25.84 -17.05
CA TYR A 6 -5.42 26.36 -16.93
C TYR A 6 -4.64 26.06 -18.19
N ALA A 7 -3.98 27.06 -18.75
CA ALA A 7 -3.00 26.89 -19.79
C ALA A 7 -1.59 26.87 -19.16
N TRP A 8 -0.78 25.93 -19.60
CA TRP A 8 0.58 25.78 -19.11
C TRP A 8 1.53 25.46 -20.27
N VAL A 9 2.47 26.36 -20.50
CA VAL A 9 3.47 26.25 -21.57
C VAL A 9 4.77 26.87 -21.11
N ASN A 10 5.88 26.26 -21.53
CA ASN A 10 7.18 26.90 -21.45
C ASN A 10 7.36 27.96 -22.59
N LYS A 11 8.49 28.67 -22.60
CA LYS A 11 8.80 29.68 -23.61
C LYS A 11 8.90 29.13 -25.04
N SER A 12 9.13 27.82 -25.21
CA SER A 12 9.16 27.12 -26.50
C SER A 12 7.82 26.53 -26.90
N GLY A 13 6.79 26.68 -26.10
CA GLY A 13 5.47 26.07 -26.34
C GLY A 13 5.39 24.59 -26.03
N THR A 14 6.43 23.99 -25.43
CA THR A 14 6.45 22.59 -25.02
C THR A 14 5.93 22.47 -23.58
N PRO A 15 5.08 21.50 -23.24
CA PRO A 15 4.67 21.24 -21.87
C PRO A 15 5.88 20.89 -20.99
N GLU A 16 6.11 21.66 -19.94
CA GLU A 16 7.12 21.33 -18.93
C GLU A 16 6.49 20.58 -17.79
N PHE A 17 7.01 19.39 -17.50
CA PHE A 17 6.60 18.57 -16.36
C PHE A 17 7.42 18.82 -15.08
N THR A 18 8.26 19.83 -15.07
CA THR A 18 8.90 20.29 -13.85
C THR A 18 7.86 20.96 -12.95
N THR A 19 7.84 20.57 -11.68
CA THR A 19 6.89 21.08 -10.67
C THR A 19 6.79 22.60 -10.76
N PRO A 20 5.69 23.18 -11.27
CA PRO A 20 5.59 24.61 -11.32
C PRO A 20 5.40 25.12 -9.89
N THR A 21 6.08 26.17 -9.55
CA THR A 21 5.64 27.05 -8.46
C THR A 21 4.32 27.69 -8.94
N LEU A 22 3.22 27.00 -8.68
CA LEU A 22 1.87 27.35 -9.15
C LEU A 22 1.29 28.56 -8.42
N THR A 23 2.07 29.62 -8.23
CA THR A 23 1.57 30.80 -7.57
C THR A 23 0.53 31.57 -8.40
N ASN A 24 0.59 31.52 -9.73
CA ASN A 24 -0.43 32.14 -10.61
C ASN A 24 -0.42 31.49 -12.02
N PRO A 25 -1.07 30.34 -12.25
CA PRO A 25 -1.18 29.79 -13.58
C PRO A 25 -2.00 30.71 -14.50
N LYS A 26 -1.56 30.87 -15.75
CA LYS A 26 -2.36 31.55 -16.78
C LYS A 26 -3.68 30.80 -16.95
N LYS A 27 -4.80 31.51 -16.92
CA LYS A 27 -6.15 30.94 -17.07
C LYS A 27 -6.75 31.36 -18.40
N ASP A 28 -7.40 30.43 -19.07
CA ASP A 28 -8.29 30.71 -20.20
C ASP A 28 -9.73 30.43 -19.77
N MET A 29 -10.50 31.50 -19.56
CA MET A 29 -11.90 31.43 -19.16
C MET A 29 -12.84 31.04 -20.31
N THR A 30 -12.36 31.10 -21.56
CA THR A 30 -13.13 30.73 -22.74
C THR A 30 -12.99 29.26 -23.11
N LEU A 31 -11.96 28.57 -22.61
CA LEU A 31 -11.56 27.22 -22.98
C LEU A 31 -11.25 27.05 -24.48
N GLN A 32 -10.91 28.14 -25.20
CA GLN A 32 -10.68 28.12 -26.63
C GLN A 32 -9.20 28.26 -27.02
N ASP A 33 -8.35 28.72 -26.12
CA ASP A 33 -6.91 28.81 -26.41
C ASP A 33 -6.39 27.39 -26.75
N PRO A 34 -5.73 27.19 -27.90
CA PRO A 34 -5.17 25.90 -28.29
C PRO A 34 -4.19 25.30 -27.27
N MET A 35 -3.54 26.13 -26.47
CA MET A 35 -2.62 25.71 -25.40
C MET A 35 -3.30 25.50 -24.05
N CYS A 36 -4.58 25.78 -23.95
CA CYS A 36 -5.38 25.48 -22.77
C CYS A 36 -5.39 23.97 -22.50
N VAL A 37 -5.25 23.58 -21.23
CA VAL A 37 -5.27 22.18 -20.78
C VAL A 37 -6.47 21.44 -21.36
N TYR A 38 -7.65 22.05 -21.38
CA TYR A 38 -8.84 21.44 -21.92
C TYR A 38 -8.73 21.13 -23.43
N GLN A 39 -8.17 22.03 -24.24
CA GLN A 39 -7.99 21.79 -25.67
C GLN A 39 -6.90 20.72 -25.95
N GLN A 40 -5.83 20.74 -25.17
CA GLN A 40 -4.80 19.68 -25.25
C GLN A 40 -5.38 18.33 -24.85
N PHE A 41 -6.19 18.26 -23.81
CA PHE A 41 -6.91 17.06 -23.42
C PHE A 41 -7.84 16.54 -24.52
N LYS A 42 -8.68 17.39 -25.10
CA LYS A 42 -9.54 17.02 -26.24
C LYS A 42 -8.73 16.45 -27.42
N LYS A 43 -7.64 17.12 -27.80
CA LYS A 43 -6.72 16.66 -28.86
C LYS A 43 -6.13 15.30 -28.53
N HIS A 44 -5.66 15.10 -27.29
CA HIS A 44 -5.08 13.82 -26.86
C HIS A 44 -6.08 12.66 -26.98
N TYR A 45 -7.31 12.86 -26.54
CA TYR A 45 -8.35 11.83 -26.53
C TYR A 45 -9.17 11.73 -27.82
N SER A 46 -8.98 12.59 -28.81
CA SER A 46 -9.73 12.55 -30.08
C SER A 46 -9.58 11.25 -30.87
N ARG A 47 -8.50 10.50 -30.64
CA ARG A 47 -8.25 9.17 -31.23
C ARG A 47 -9.20 8.08 -30.71
N TYR A 48 -9.81 8.28 -29.56
CA TYR A 48 -10.75 7.34 -28.96
C TYR A 48 -12.19 7.70 -29.38
N THR A 49 -12.48 7.48 -30.66
CA THR A 49 -13.86 7.64 -31.15
C THR A 49 -14.76 6.56 -30.55
N LEU A 50 -16.08 6.77 -30.59
CA LEU A 50 -17.04 5.77 -30.12
C LEU A 50 -16.85 4.43 -30.82
N ASP A 51 -16.63 4.43 -32.11
CA ASP A 51 -16.40 3.20 -32.90
C ASP A 51 -15.08 2.51 -32.49
N THR A 52 -14.03 3.29 -32.26
CA THR A 52 -12.76 2.75 -31.75
C THR A 52 -12.93 2.07 -30.41
N VAL A 53 -13.65 2.72 -29.47
CA VAL A 53 -13.89 2.16 -28.13
C VAL A 53 -14.76 0.91 -28.20
N CYS A 54 -15.83 0.92 -29.02
CA CYS A 54 -16.67 -0.25 -29.25
C CYS A 54 -15.87 -1.44 -29.78
N GLY A 55 -14.97 -1.20 -30.75
CA GLY A 55 -14.11 -2.25 -31.30
C GLY A 55 -13.12 -2.83 -30.28
N ILE A 56 -12.60 -2.01 -29.36
CA ILE A 56 -11.68 -2.45 -28.31
C ILE A 56 -12.41 -3.21 -27.19
N CYS A 57 -13.57 -2.69 -26.76
CA CYS A 57 -14.31 -3.22 -25.62
C CYS A 57 -15.30 -4.33 -25.99
N GLY A 58 -15.56 -4.55 -27.26
CA GLY A 58 -16.58 -5.51 -27.73
C GLY A 58 -18.02 -5.13 -27.34
N MET A 59 -18.30 -3.84 -27.15
CA MET A 59 -19.63 -3.34 -26.77
C MET A 59 -20.40 -2.82 -27.96
N ASP A 60 -21.71 -2.99 -27.91
CA ASP A 60 -22.63 -2.36 -28.87
C ASP A 60 -22.59 -0.82 -28.68
N LYS A 61 -22.60 -0.12 -29.81
CA LYS A 61 -22.49 1.34 -29.86
C LYS A 61 -23.59 2.06 -29.08
N ASP A 62 -24.82 1.61 -29.25
CA ASP A 62 -26.00 2.21 -28.61
C ASP A 62 -25.96 2.03 -27.09
N VAL A 63 -25.48 0.86 -26.64
CA VAL A 63 -25.30 0.56 -25.22
C VAL A 63 -24.20 1.46 -24.60
N LEU A 64 -23.04 1.57 -25.27
CA LEU A 64 -21.95 2.41 -24.81
C LEU A 64 -22.36 3.90 -24.76
N GLU A 65 -23.07 4.35 -25.78
CA GLU A 65 -23.60 5.72 -25.84
C GLU A 65 -24.60 6.01 -24.71
N LEU A 66 -25.50 5.03 -24.41
CA LEU A 66 -26.42 5.12 -23.28
C LEU A 66 -25.67 5.25 -21.95
N VAL A 67 -24.64 4.43 -21.72
CA VAL A 67 -23.78 4.50 -20.51
C VAL A 67 -23.16 5.90 -20.40
N TYR A 68 -22.55 6.40 -21.46
CA TYR A 68 -21.94 7.74 -21.45
C TYR A 68 -22.96 8.83 -21.16
N LYS A 69 -24.12 8.84 -21.83
CA LYS A 69 -25.20 9.82 -21.59
C LYS A 69 -25.70 9.76 -20.16
N THR A 70 -25.88 8.56 -19.63
CA THR A 70 -26.38 8.36 -18.26
C THR A 70 -25.35 8.90 -17.25
N TYR A 71 -24.10 8.48 -17.37
CA TYR A 71 -23.08 8.89 -16.42
C TYR A 71 -22.76 10.40 -16.51
N THR A 72 -22.62 10.95 -17.71
CA THR A 72 -22.37 12.39 -17.90
C THR A 72 -23.54 13.27 -17.46
N SER A 73 -24.75 12.71 -17.33
CA SER A 73 -25.90 13.44 -16.76
C SER A 73 -25.68 13.87 -15.31
N THR A 74 -24.71 13.30 -14.62
CA THR A 74 -24.32 13.68 -13.23
C THR A 74 -23.61 15.03 -13.16
N ALA A 75 -23.13 15.57 -14.29
CA ALA A 75 -22.52 16.92 -14.34
C ALA A 75 -23.52 18.07 -14.13
N LYS A 76 -24.81 17.78 -13.96
CA LYS A 76 -25.87 18.79 -13.75
C LYS A 76 -25.94 19.21 -12.28
N PRO A 77 -26.30 20.47 -11.99
CA PRO A 77 -26.53 20.93 -10.62
C PRO A 77 -27.49 20.01 -9.85
N GLY A 78 -27.18 19.71 -8.62
CA GLY A 78 -28.00 18.86 -7.75
C GLY A 78 -27.87 17.35 -8.02
N LYS A 79 -26.97 16.96 -8.91
CA LYS A 79 -26.62 15.55 -9.16
C LYS A 79 -25.18 15.27 -8.81
N ALA A 80 -24.89 14.03 -8.45
CA ALA A 80 -23.55 13.53 -8.22
C ALA A 80 -23.41 12.12 -8.78
N GLY A 81 -22.21 11.79 -9.22
CA GLY A 81 -21.83 10.44 -9.61
C GLY A 81 -20.57 10.00 -8.88
N THR A 82 -20.54 8.78 -8.43
CA THR A 82 -19.35 8.18 -7.81
C THR A 82 -18.83 7.03 -8.64
N VAL A 83 -17.53 6.80 -8.59
CA VAL A 83 -16.90 5.60 -9.11
C VAL A 83 -16.40 4.77 -7.94
N LEU A 84 -16.81 3.53 -7.87
CA LEU A 84 -16.31 2.54 -6.92
C LEU A 84 -15.38 1.58 -7.66
N TYR A 85 -14.20 1.34 -7.15
CA TYR A 85 -13.24 0.43 -7.75
C TYR A 85 -12.48 -0.36 -6.68
N ALA A 86 -11.86 -1.43 -7.10
CA ALA A 86 -10.98 -2.24 -6.29
C ALA A 86 -9.87 -2.88 -7.16
N LEU A 87 -9.34 -4.01 -6.73
CA LEU A 87 -8.18 -4.68 -7.33
C LEU A 87 -8.37 -5.05 -8.81
N GLY A 88 -9.60 -5.31 -9.26
CA GLY A 88 -9.90 -5.57 -10.66
C GLY A 88 -9.50 -4.44 -11.63
N GLN A 89 -9.33 -3.20 -11.14
CA GLN A 89 -8.83 -2.08 -11.92
C GLN A 89 -7.37 -1.75 -11.65
N THR A 90 -6.82 -2.13 -10.50
CA THR A 90 -5.47 -1.75 -10.08
C THR A 90 -4.43 -2.85 -10.31
N GLN A 91 -4.83 -4.13 -10.29
CA GLN A 91 -3.92 -5.26 -10.55
C GLN A 91 -3.74 -5.52 -12.05
N HIS A 92 -3.34 -4.49 -12.77
CA HIS A 92 -2.98 -4.49 -14.18
C HIS A 92 -1.67 -3.74 -14.37
N THR A 93 -0.95 -4.03 -15.43
CA THR A 93 0.27 -3.28 -15.82
C THR A 93 0.00 -1.77 -15.87
N TYR A 94 -1.19 -1.36 -16.27
CA TYR A 94 -1.63 0.04 -16.34
C TYR A 94 -2.63 0.42 -15.24
N GLY A 95 -2.65 -0.27 -14.11
CA GLY A 95 -3.61 -0.04 -13.03
C GLY A 95 -3.66 1.39 -12.51
N ALA A 96 -2.51 2.03 -12.34
CA ALA A 96 -2.43 3.45 -11.96
C ALA A 96 -3.10 4.36 -13.00
N GLN A 97 -2.94 4.07 -14.29
CA GLN A 97 -3.58 4.84 -15.36
C GLN A 97 -5.11 4.64 -15.40
N ASN A 98 -5.59 3.45 -15.09
CA ASN A 98 -7.03 3.18 -14.96
C ASN A 98 -7.65 4.07 -13.89
N THR A 99 -7.07 4.10 -12.69
CA THR A 99 -7.54 4.95 -11.58
C THR A 99 -7.44 6.43 -11.92
N ARG A 100 -6.36 6.83 -12.59
CA ARG A 100 -6.19 8.20 -13.07
C ARG A 100 -7.25 8.61 -14.08
N ALA A 101 -7.63 7.73 -15.02
CA ALA A 101 -8.68 8.00 -15.98
C ALA A 101 -10.04 8.23 -15.31
N MET A 102 -10.38 7.43 -14.29
CA MET A 102 -11.58 7.62 -13.47
C MET A 102 -11.57 8.99 -12.77
N SER A 103 -10.44 9.36 -12.19
CA SER A 103 -10.28 10.66 -11.50
C SER A 103 -10.42 11.83 -12.46
N VAL A 104 -9.84 11.75 -13.66
CA VAL A 104 -9.98 12.77 -14.70
C VAL A 104 -11.44 12.92 -15.14
N MET A 105 -12.15 11.81 -15.34
CA MET A 105 -13.59 11.83 -15.67
C MET A 105 -14.40 12.52 -14.58
N GLN A 106 -14.16 12.22 -13.32
CA GLN A 106 -14.85 12.84 -12.19
C GLN A 106 -14.54 14.32 -12.05
N LEU A 107 -13.32 14.75 -12.34
CA LEU A 107 -12.95 16.16 -12.40
C LEU A 107 -13.70 16.92 -13.49
N LEU A 108 -13.81 16.34 -14.70
CA LEU A 108 -14.54 16.94 -15.84
C LEU A 108 -16.03 17.09 -15.54
N LEU A 109 -16.61 16.14 -14.79
CA LEU A 109 -18.03 16.14 -14.45
C LEU A 109 -18.35 16.99 -13.20
N GLY A 110 -17.34 17.49 -12.50
CA GLY A 110 -17.53 18.24 -11.25
C GLY A 110 -17.95 17.36 -10.07
N ASN A 111 -17.70 16.07 -10.12
CA ASN A 111 -18.10 15.09 -9.10
C ASN A 111 -17.09 14.95 -7.94
N ILE A 112 -16.02 15.75 -7.90
CA ILE A 112 -15.03 15.70 -6.83
C ILE A 112 -15.30 16.80 -5.81
N GLY A 113 -15.23 16.43 -4.53
CA GLY A 113 -15.44 17.38 -3.42
C GLY A 113 -16.91 17.68 -3.11
N ILE A 114 -17.83 16.88 -3.60
CA ILE A 114 -19.27 17.00 -3.30
C ILE A 114 -19.81 15.70 -2.68
N PRO A 115 -20.82 15.77 -1.81
CA PRO A 115 -21.46 14.56 -1.25
C PRO A 115 -22.01 13.64 -2.35
N GLY A 116 -21.70 12.35 -2.27
CA GLY A 116 -22.10 11.35 -3.26
C GLY A 116 -21.24 11.31 -4.52
N GLY A 117 -20.21 12.13 -4.61
CA GLY A 117 -19.25 12.12 -5.71
C GLY A 117 -17.94 11.38 -5.37
N GLY A 118 -16.95 11.53 -6.24
CA GLY A 118 -15.59 11.06 -6.01
C GLY A 118 -15.22 9.75 -6.68
N VAL A 119 -13.99 9.32 -6.42
CA VAL A 119 -13.43 8.02 -6.82
C VAL A 119 -13.07 7.30 -5.54
N ASN A 120 -13.70 6.16 -5.28
CA ASN A 120 -13.65 5.48 -4.00
C ASN A 120 -13.07 4.07 -4.17
N ALA A 121 -11.91 3.84 -3.58
CA ALA A 121 -11.31 2.52 -3.48
C ALA A 121 -12.04 1.72 -2.40
N LEU A 122 -12.68 0.61 -2.78
CA LEU A 122 -13.25 -0.32 -1.82
C LEU A 122 -12.20 -1.32 -1.42
N ARG A 123 -11.81 -1.29 -0.14
CA ARG A 123 -10.81 -2.24 0.38
C ARG A 123 -11.40 -3.64 0.37
N GLY A 124 -10.67 -4.62 -0.20
CA GLY A 124 -11.18 -5.96 -0.45
C GLY A 124 -11.15 -6.86 0.77
N GLU A 125 -10.02 -6.91 1.47
CA GLU A 125 -9.83 -7.77 2.63
C GLU A 125 -10.38 -7.12 3.90
N PRO A 126 -10.92 -7.93 4.84
CA PRO A 126 -11.30 -7.44 6.15
C PRO A 126 -10.11 -6.77 6.86
N ASN A 127 -10.35 -5.58 7.40
CA ASN A 127 -9.37 -4.78 8.14
C ASN A 127 -8.12 -4.33 7.35
N VAL A 128 -8.09 -4.43 6.02
CA VAL A 128 -6.96 -3.87 5.26
C VAL A 128 -6.83 -2.36 5.47
N GLN A 129 -7.93 -1.65 5.68
CA GLN A 129 -7.91 -0.23 6.04
C GLN A 129 -7.24 -0.02 7.40
N GLY A 130 -7.58 -0.83 8.40
CA GLY A 130 -6.99 -0.78 9.74
C GLY A 130 -5.50 -1.11 9.72
N ALA A 131 -5.11 -2.16 8.99
CA ALA A 131 -3.71 -2.53 8.81
C ALA A 131 -2.88 -1.39 8.20
N THR A 132 -3.43 -0.70 7.19
CA THR A 132 -2.76 0.46 6.57
C THR A 132 -2.70 1.65 7.54
N ASP A 133 -3.79 1.95 8.25
CA ASP A 133 -3.83 3.06 9.22
C ASP A 133 -2.86 2.84 10.39
N MET A 134 -2.61 1.58 10.76
CA MET A 134 -1.66 1.20 11.81
C MET A 134 -0.22 1.01 11.32
N GLY A 135 0.05 1.25 10.02
CA GLY A 135 1.40 1.19 9.47
C GLY A 135 1.98 -0.22 9.38
N MET A 136 1.16 -1.23 9.12
CA MET A 136 1.64 -2.61 8.91
C MET A 136 2.26 -2.84 7.53
N MET A 137 2.25 -1.84 6.66
CA MET A 137 2.97 -1.88 5.39
C MET A 137 4.42 -1.45 5.59
N VAL A 138 5.34 -2.13 4.94
CA VAL A 138 6.80 -1.93 5.08
C VAL A 138 7.27 -0.49 4.84
N ASN A 139 6.56 0.28 4.04
CA ASN A 139 6.91 1.65 3.67
C ASN A 139 6.17 2.73 4.48
N GLU A 140 5.34 2.33 5.43
CA GLU A 140 4.52 3.25 6.22
C GLU A 140 4.67 3.01 7.72
N HIS A 141 4.75 4.10 8.46
CA HIS A 141 4.65 4.15 9.91
C HIS A 141 3.19 4.45 10.30
N PRO A 142 2.73 4.16 11.51
CA PRO A 142 1.36 4.45 11.92
C PRO A 142 0.89 5.83 11.48
N ALA A 143 -0.36 5.94 11.06
CA ALA A 143 -0.99 7.15 10.54
C ALA A 143 -0.36 7.71 9.24
N TYR A 144 0.12 6.82 8.36
CA TYR A 144 0.71 7.17 7.06
C TYR A 144 1.98 8.05 7.16
N LEU A 145 2.67 8.00 8.27
CA LEU A 145 3.97 8.61 8.42
C LEU A 145 5.01 7.76 7.68
N LYS A 146 6.00 8.40 7.09
CA LYS A 146 7.06 7.69 6.39
C LYS A 146 8.16 7.25 7.35
N TRP A 147 8.78 6.12 7.07
CA TRP A 147 10.03 5.71 7.66
C TRP A 147 11.19 6.56 7.15
N ALA A 148 12.22 6.73 7.98
CA ALA A 148 13.51 7.16 7.49
C ALA A 148 14.15 6.05 6.65
N ASN A 149 14.96 6.41 5.65
CA ASN A 149 15.69 5.43 4.87
C ASN A 149 17.12 5.23 5.37
N THR A 150 17.82 4.24 4.85
CA THR A 150 19.18 3.91 5.28
C THR A 150 20.22 4.97 4.97
N THR A 151 19.92 5.98 4.16
CA THR A 151 20.78 7.13 3.88
C THR A 151 20.55 8.31 4.83
N ASP A 152 19.42 8.33 5.54
CA ASP A 152 19.03 9.39 6.49
C ASP A 152 19.64 9.16 7.88
N ARG A 153 20.96 8.93 7.96
CA ARG A 153 21.62 8.52 9.21
C ARG A 153 22.18 9.66 10.05
N ALA A 154 22.09 10.90 9.56
CA ALA A 154 22.82 11.99 10.20
C ALA A 154 22.25 12.40 11.57
N SER A 155 20.94 12.53 11.70
CA SER A 155 20.19 12.76 12.95
C SER A 155 18.69 12.83 12.65
N LEU A 156 17.85 12.63 13.67
CA LEU A 156 16.42 12.85 13.60
C LEU A 156 16.08 14.25 13.10
N ARG A 157 16.76 15.28 13.64
CA ARG A 157 16.53 16.68 13.23
C ARG A 157 16.77 16.88 11.75
N LYS A 158 17.91 16.44 11.21
CA LYS A 158 18.22 16.57 9.78
C LYS A 158 17.24 15.84 8.88
N TRP A 159 16.83 14.65 9.30
CA TRP A 159 15.82 13.91 8.56
C TRP A 159 14.48 14.65 8.55
N LEU A 160 14.01 15.15 9.69
CA LEU A 160 12.78 15.92 9.79
C LEU A 160 12.83 17.22 8.98
N GLU A 161 13.95 17.92 8.96
CA GLU A 161 14.16 19.14 8.14
C GLU A 161 14.12 18.84 6.62
N SER A 162 14.54 17.65 6.21
CA SER A 162 14.51 17.23 4.80
C SER A 162 13.10 16.90 4.30
N GLN A 163 12.14 16.72 5.21
CA GLN A 163 10.76 16.37 4.84
C GLN A 163 9.99 17.62 4.46
N THR A 164 9.20 17.52 3.39
CA THR A 164 8.25 18.59 3.04
C THR A 164 6.97 18.40 3.82
N TYR A 165 6.60 19.39 4.60
CA TYR A 165 5.33 19.40 5.35
C TYR A 165 4.31 20.28 4.63
N SER A 166 3.15 19.71 4.36
CA SER A 166 2.00 20.46 3.88
C SER A 166 1.21 21.04 5.05
N ASP A 167 0.23 21.86 4.77
CA ASP A 167 -0.73 22.32 5.75
C ASP A 167 -1.55 21.17 6.36
N GLY A 168 -2.18 21.41 7.48
CA GLY A 168 -3.08 20.49 8.16
C GLY A 168 -2.36 19.45 9.03
N TYR A 169 -2.84 18.22 9.00
CA TYR A 169 -2.37 17.13 9.87
C TYR A 169 -0.84 16.96 9.84
N TYR A 170 -0.24 16.96 8.67
CA TYR A 170 1.20 16.69 8.50
C TYR A 170 2.12 17.81 8.99
N THR A 171 1.62 19.00 9.30
CA THR A 171 2.43 20.06 9.95
C THR A 171 2.95 19.62 11.33
N ASN A 172 2.27 18.68 11.98
CA ASN A 172 2.66 18.11 13.26
C ASN A 172 3.50 16.82 13.14
N LYS A 173 3.88 16.42 11.93
CA LYS A 173 4.67 15.20 11.71
C LYS A 173 5.91 15.09 12.63
N PRO A 174 6.72 16.14 12.85
CA PRO A 174 7.85 16.04 13.79
C PRO A 174 7.44 15.62 15.19
N LYS A 175 6.32 16.14 15.70
CA LYS A 175 5.78 15.79 17.02
C LYS A 175 5.30 14.34 17.07
N PHE A 176 4.64 13.88 16.00
CA PHE A 176 4.15 12.52 15.93
C PHE A 176 5.30 11.50 15.88
N ILE A 177 6.36 11.77 15.11
CA ILE A 177 7.53 10.90 15.05
C ILE A 177 8.20 10.81 16.42
N VAL A 178 8.45 11.94 17.08
CA VAL A 178 9.05 11.94 18.44
C VAL A 178 8.15 11.19 19.43
N SER A 179 6.83 11.40 19.35
CA SER A 179 5.88 10.68 20.19
C SER A 179 5.92 9.16 19.97
N SER A 180 6.03 8.73 18.72
CA SER A 180 6.14 7.30 18.39
C SER A 180 7.44 6.68 18.89
N LEU A 181 8.57 7.39 18.74
CA LEU A 181 9.86 6.92 19.26
C LEU A 181 9.85 6.80 20.80
N LYS A 182 9.21 7.75 21.48
CA LYS A 182 9.03 7.69 22.93
C LYS A 182 8.10 6.56 23.37
N GLU A 183 7.10 6.22 22.58
CA GLU A 183 6.24 5.08 22.86
C GLU A 183 6.99 3.74 22.68
N TRP A 184 7.85 3.65 21.69
CA TRP A 184 8.61 2.42 21.41
C TRP A 184 9.76 2.18 22.40
N PHE A 185 10.51 3.23 22.75
CA PHE A 185 11.72 3.13 23.54
C PHE A 185 11.57 3.67 24.97
N GLY A 186 10.35 4.08 25.36
CA GLY A 186 10.02 4.48 26.71
C GLY A 186 10.95 5.55 27.28
N GLU A 187 11.45 5.30 28.48
CA GLU A 187 12.37 6.21 29.18
C GLU A 187 13.77 6.28 28.54
N ASN A 188 14.14 5.29 27.72
CA ASN A 188 15.38 5.26 26.97
C ASN A 188 15.40 6.28 25.80
N ALA A 189 14.22 6.73 25.34
CA ALA A 189 14.09 7.75 24.30
C ALA A 189 14.31 9.15 24.86
N THR A 190 15.54 9.64 24.84
CA THR A 190 15.95 10.94 25.38
C THR A 190 16.33 11.95 24.29
N VAL A 191 16.40 13.22 24.63
CA VAL A 191 16.87 14.28 23.72
C VAL A 191 18.31 14.02 23.27
N ASP A 192 19.14 13.48 24.16
CA ASP A 192 20.59 13.30 23.94
C ASP A 192 20.88 12.18 22.91
N ASN A 193 19.97 11.22 22.75
CA ASN A 193 20.09 10.15 21.77
C ASN A 193 19.08 10.28 20.60
N ASP A 194 18.63 11.51 20.32
CA ASP A 194 17.62 11.77 19.30
C ASP A 194 16.38 10.85 19.44
N TYR A 195 15.96 10.60 20.67
CA TYR A 195 14.83 9.73 21.03
C TYR A 195 14.97 8.28 20.54
N GLY A 196 16.18 7.75 20.46
CA GLY A 196 16.44 6.41 19.92
C GLY A 196 16.39 6.33 18.41
N TYR A 197 16.59 7.44 17.70
CA TYR A 197 16.52 7.49 16.23
C TYR A 197 17.45 6.48 15.55
N ASP A 198 18.64 6.23 16.10
CA ASP A 198 19.58 5.25 15.55
C ASP A 198 19.11 3.81 15.73
N TRP A 199 18.31 3.54 16.76
CA TRP A 199 17.71 2.23 17.02
C TRP A 199 16.48 1.98 16.13
N TRP A 200 15.85 3.05 15.66
CA TRP A 200 14.65 2.97 14.84
C TRP A 200 14.97 2.31 13.50
N PRO A 201 14.23 1.24 13.10
CA PRO A 201 14.42 0.58 11.82
C PRO A 201 14.30 1.57 10.67
N LYS A 202 15.17 1.43 9.67
CA LYS A 202 15.19 2.28 8.48
C LYS A 202 14.98 1.43 7.24
N VAL A 203 14.08 1.89 6.36
CA VAL A 203 13.83 1.19 5.09
C VAL A 203 15.02 1.37 4.13
N PRO A 204 15.28 0.41 3.24
CA PRO A 204 16.30 0.57 2.21
C PRO A 204 16.08 1.83 1.38
N SER A 205 17.18 2.47 0.95
CA SER A 205 17.10 3.62 0.05
C SER A 205 16.49 3.22 -1.30
N GLU A 206 15.63 4.07 -1.86
CA GLU A 206 15.01 3.84 -3.17
C GLU A 206 16.03 3.89 -4.33
N THR A 207 17.18 4.54 -4.14
CA THR A 207 18.22 4.67 -5.16
C THR A 207 19.25 3.54 -5.05
N GLY A 208 19.18 2.58 -5.96
CA GLY A 208 20.11 1.45 -6.04
C GLY A 208 19.87 0.35 -5.02
N ALA A 209 18.74 0.38 -4.35
CA ALA A 209 18.33 -0.64 -3.40
C ALA A 209 17.80 -1.89 -4.12
N VAL A 210 17.88 -2.99 -3.43
CA VAL A 210 17.21 -4.23 -3.81
C VAL A 210 15.70 -4.00 -3.85
N ASP A 211 15.05 -4.48 -4.89
CA ASP A 211 13.59 -4.43 -5.01
C ASP A 211 12.96 -5.49 -4.10
N TYR A 212 12.29 -5.04 -3.04
CA TYR A 212 11.56 -5.90 -2.09
C TYR A 212 10.04 -5.93 -2.36
N THR A 213 9.60 -5.66 -3.57
CA THR A 213 8.20 -5.84 -3.94
C THR A 213 7.80 -7.31 -3.84
N HIS A 214 6.50 -7.57 -3.73
CA HIS A 214 5.97 -8.94 -3.53
C HIS A 214 6.52 -9.96 -4.53
N ILE A 215 6.64 -9.61 -5.81
CA ILE A 215 7.17 -10.52 -6.84
C ILE A 215 8.67 -10.71 -6.67
N SER A 216 9.42 -9.63 -6.52
CA SER A 216 10.87 -9.66 -6.37
C SER A 216 11.32 -10.38 -5.10
N THR A 217 10.49 -10.40 -4.06
CA THR A 217 10.76 -11.17 -2.84
C THR A 217 10.99 -12.65 -3.13
N PHE A 218 10.20 -13.26 -4.01
CA PHE A 218 10.40 -14.67 -4.41
C PHE A 218 11.64 -14.86 -5.27
N GLU A 219 12.00 -13.89 -6.09
CA GLU A 219 13.25 -13.93 -6.86
C GLU A 219 14.48 -13.84 -5.95
N LEU A 220 14.40 -13.01 -4.91
CA LEU A 220 15.47 -12.90 -3.90
C LEU A 220 15.63 -14.17 -3.05
N MET A 221 14.55 -14.90 -2.79
CA MET A 221 14.61 -16.23 -2.17
C MET A 221 15.37 -17.24 -3.08
N GLN A 222 15.08 -17.23 -4.39
CA GLN A 222 15.82 -18.08 -5.36
C GLN A 222 17.30 -17.75 -5.45
N GLN A 223 17.65 -16.48 -5.28
CA GLN A 223 19.03 -16.01 -5.27
C GLN A 223 19.76 -16.30 -3.94
N GLY A 224 19.05 -16.82 -2.93
CA GLY A 224 19.59 -17.06 -1.59
C GLY A 224 19.87 -15.79 -0.79
N VAL A 225 19.32 -14.65 -1.22
CA VAL A 225 19.41 -13.38 -0.47
C VAL A 225 18.47 -13.40 0.73
N ILE A 226 17.23 -13.86 0.53
CA ILE A 226 16.28 -14.12 1.61
C ILE A 226 16.38 -15.61 1.96
N LYS A 227 16.71 -15.89 3.21
CA LYS A 227 16.94 -17.24 3.71
C LYS A 227 15.86 -17.74 4.65
N GLY A 228 15.13 -16.81 5.28
CA GLY A 228 14.03 -17.12 6.17
C GLY A 228 12.79 -16.30 5.81
N TYR A 229 11.62 -16.88 5.96
CA TYR A 229 10.38 -16.21 5.59
C TYR A 229 9.25 -16.47 6.59
N PHE A 230 8.62 -15.40 7.06
CA PHE A 230 7.36 -15.46 7.78
C PHE A 230 6.20 -15.24 6.80
N ASN A 231 5.39 -16.25 6.62
CA ASN A 231 4.18 -16.22 5.81
C ASN A 231 2.95 -16.16 6.75
N TRP A 232 2.40 -14.98 6.93
CA TRP A 232 1.36 -14.72 7.91
C TRP A 232 0.00 -14.46 7.24
N GLY A 233 -0.95 -15.40 7.40
CA GLY A 233 -2.31 -15.28 6.90
C GLY A 233 -2.44 -15.13 5.37
N MET A 234 -1.48 -15.65 4.61
CA MET A 234 -1.45 -15.59 3.16
C MET A 234 -1.05 -16.95 2.57
N ASN A 235 -1.60 -17.27 1.40
CA ASN A 235 -1.23 -18.47 0.66
C ASN A 235 -0.58 -18.12 -0.69
N PRO A 236 0.68 -17.66 -0.73
CA PRO A 236 1.33 -17.24 -1.97
C PRO A 236 1.51 -18.36 -2.98
N CYS A 237 1.61 -19.62 -2.57
CA CYS A 237 1.64 -20.75 -3.50
C CYS A 237 0.37 -20.89 -4.34
N HIS A 238 -0.72 -20.27 -3.92
CA HIS A 238 -1.99 -20.22 -4.66
C HIS A 238 -2.30 -18.83 -5.23
N SER A 239 -2.12 -17.78 -4.43
CA SER A 239 -2.58 -16.42 -4.74
C SER A 239 -1.58 -15.55 -5.49
N ALA A 240 -0.27 -15.86 -5.40
CA ALA A 240 0.74 -15.07 -6.08
C ALA A 240 0.88 -15.45 -7.56
N PRO A 241 1.27 -14.50 -8.43
CA PRO A 241 1.60 -14.82 -9.81
C PRO A 241 2.71 -15.87 -9.91
N ASN A 242 2.58 -16.82 -10.86
CA ASN A 242 3.57 -17.86 -11.11
C ASN A 242 3.82 -18.79 -9.89
N ALA A 243 2.77 -19.50 -9.46
CA ALA A 243 2.81 -20.40 -8.29
C ALA A 243 3.99 -21.43 -8.32
N GLY A 244 4.38 -21.93 -9.49
CA GLY A 244 5.54 -22.80 -9.64
C GLY A 244 6.85 -22.12 -9.25
N ASN A 245 6.99 -20.83 -9.59
CA ASN A 245 8.16 -20.04 -9.16
C ASN A 245 8.16 -19.84 -7.64
N VAL A 246 7.01 -19.55 -7.06
CA VAL A 246 6.85 -19.36 -5.61
C VAL A 246 7.28 -20.61 -4.85
N ARG A 247 6.82 -21.79 -5.27
CA ARG A 247 7.21 -23.08 -4.64
C ARG A 247 8.72 -23.31 -4.70
N ARG A 248 9.34 -23.11 -5.87
CA ARG A 248 10.80 -23.23 -6.01
C ARG A 248 11.54 -22.21 -5.15
N SER A 249 11.01 -21.01 -5.00
CA SER A 249 11.57 -19.97 -4.12
C SER A 249 11.54 -20.39 -2.66
N MET A 250 10.40 -20.94 -2.21
CA MET A 250 10.26 -21.44 -0.84
C MET A 250 11.17 -22.64 -0.55
N ALA A 251 11.42 -23.49 -1.56
CA ALA A 251 12.32 -24.62 -1.45
C ALA A 251 13.81 -24.24 -1.30
N ASN A 252 14.14 -22.99 -1.52
CA ASN A 252 15.51 -22.47 -1.37
C ASN A 252 15.73 -21.70 -0.06
N LEU A 253 14.77 -21.72 0.83
CA LEU A 253 14.88 -21.12 2.16
C LEU A 253 15.56 -22.09 3.15
N ASP A 254 16.26 -21.54 4.14
CA ASP A 254 16.73 -22.29 5.30
C ASP A 254 15.53 -22.67 6.21
N TRP A 255 14.59 -21.74 6.37
CA TRP A 255 13.37 -21.94 7.14
C TRP A 255 12.18 -21.14 6.62
N LEU A 256 10.97 -21.68 6.85
CA LEU A 256 9.68 -21.06 6.54
C LEU A 256 8.75 -21.21 7.73
N VAL A 257 8.24 -20.09 8.25
CA VAL A 257 7.16 -20.09 9.24
C VAL A 257 5.86 -19.74 8.53
N VAL A 258 4.87 -20.60 8.62
CA VAL A 258 3.52 -20.36 8.09
C VAL A 258 2.54 -20.27 9.25
N ALA A 259 2.03 -19.07 9.49
CA ALA A 259 0.97 -18.81 10.46
C ALA A 259 -0.34 -18.66 9.70
N ASP A 260 -1.24 -19.64 9.80
CA ASP A 260 -2.49 -19.67 9.06
C ASP A 260 -3.56 -20.46 9.82
N GLN A 261 -4.82 -20.27 9.43
CA GLN A 261 -5.97 -20.92 10.02
C GLN A 261 -6.11 -22.38 9.61
N VAL A 262 -5.57 -22.74 8.46
CA VAL A 262 -5.56 -24.10 7.92
C VAL A 262 -4.23 -24.39 7.22
N ILE A 263 -3.88 -25.66 7.07
CA ILE A 263 -2.70 -26.06 6.30
C ILE A 263 -2.97 -25.79 4.82
N THR A 264 -2.38 -24.72 4.31
CA THR A 264 -2.48 -24.29 2.92
C THR A 264 -1.39 -24.89 2.04
N GLU A 265 -1.43 -24.62 0.73
CA GLU A 265 -0.39 -25.04 -0.21
C GLU A 265 0.98 -24.44 0.15
N SER A 266 1.01 -23.25 0.75
CA SER A 266 2.27 -22.67 1.22
C SER A 266 2.84 -23.39 2.43
N ALA A 267 1.98 -23.91 3.31
CA ALA A 267 2.41 -24.73 4.45
C ALA A 267 2.78 -26.18 4.08
N SER A 268 2.55 -26.56 2.83
CA SER A 268 2.78 -27.93 2.33
C SER A 268 3.32 -27.96 0.91
N PHE A 269 4.05 -26.91 0.50
CA PHE A 269 4.48 -26.69 -0.89
C PHE A 269 5.30 -27.84 -1.48
N TRP A 270 6.05 -28.57 -0.66
CA TRP A 270 6.86 -29.73 -1.06
C TRP A 270 6.04 -30.92 -1.54
N LYS A 271 4.72 -30.94 -1.25
CA LYS A 271 3.79 -32.00 -1.71
C LYS A 271 3.25 -31.76 -3.12
N ALA A 272 3.57 -30.62 -3.73
CA ALA A 272 3.10 -30.29 -5.07
C ALA A 272 3.71 -31.25 -6.12
N PRO A 273 2.98 -31.60 -7.22
CA PRO A 273 3.45 -32.56 -8.21
C PRO A 273 4.74 -32.16 -8.95
N ASP A 274 5.07 -30.88 -8.97
CA ASP A 274 6.26 -30.31 -9.59
C ASP A 274 7.43 -30.14 -8.61
N MET A 275 7.32 -30.71 -7.39
CA MET A 275 8.33 -30.62 -6.34
C MET A 275 8.85 -32.02 -5.98
N ASN A 276 10.13 -32.10 -5.58
CA ASN A 276 10.72 -33.30 -5.04
C ASN A 276 11.10 -33.09 -3.58
N ALA A 277 10.31 -33.63 -2.67
CA ALA A 277 10.48 -33.43 -1.22
C ALA A 277 11.85 -33.91 -0.70
N GLU A 278 12.49 -34.89 -1.35
CA GLU A 278 13.81 -35.44 -0.93
C GLU A 278 14.96 -34.43 -1.23
N GLU A 279 14.73 -33.46 -2.08
CA GLU A 279 15.72 -32.44 -2.48
C GLU A 279 15.50 -31.09 -1.75
N ILE A 280 14.57 -31.03 -0.80
CA ILE A 280 14.20 -29.78 -0.12
C ILE A 280 14.67 -29.81 1.33
N ASP A 281 15.61 -28.92 1.66
CA ASP A 281 16.16 -28.79 3.01
C ASP A 281 15.43 -27.75 3.87
N THR A 282 14.44 -27.03 3.32
CA THR A 282 13.69 -25.99 4.04
C THR A 282 12.95 -26.57 5.24
N THR A 283 13.25 -26.10 6.44
CA THR A 283 12.48 -26.43 7.64
C THR A 283 11.19 -25.61 7.67
N VAL A 284 10.03 -26.26 7.74
CA VAL A 284 8.72 -25.58 7.77
C VAL A 284 8.11 -25.69 9.16
N TYR A 285 7.81 -24.53 9.75
CA TYR A 285 7.07 -24.40 11.01
C TYR A 285 5.65 -23.94 10.70
N TYR A 286 4.67 -24.72 11.11
CA TYR A 286 3.26 -24.33 11.00
C TYR A 286 2.73 -23.89 12.36
N LEU A 287 2.19 -22.67 12.40
CA LEU A 287 1.58 -22.07 13.59
C LEU A 287 0.07 -21.92 13.34
N PRO A 288 -0.78 -22.65 14.07
CA PRO A 288 -2.23 -22.53 13.90
C PRO A 288 -2.75 -21.19 14.42
N CYS A 289 -3.39 -20.40 13.55
CA CYS A 289 -3.98 -19.13 13.89
C CYS A 289 -5.45 -19.25 14.27
N ALA A 290 -5.86 -18.52 15.31
CA ALA A 290 -7.26 -18.39 15.67
C ALA A 290 -8.08 -17.75 14.54
N LEU A 291 -9.27 -18.28 14.30
CA LEU A 291 -10.23 -17.75 13.35
C LEU A 291 -10.76 -16.39 13.81
N ILE A 292 -11.34 -15.64 12.86
CA ILE A 292 -11.79 -14.28 13.15
C ILE A 292 -12.82 -14.19 14.28
N TYR A 293 -13.65 -15.20 14.51
CA TYR A 293 -14.63 -15.26 15.59
C TYR A 293 -14.09 -15.89 16.88
N GLU A 294 -12.87 -16.42 16.85
CA GLU A 294 -12.17 -16.99 18.00
C GLU A 294 -11.29 -15.97 18.72
N LYS A 295 -11.28 -14.72 18.29
CA LYS A 295 -10.51 -13.64 18.88
C LYS A 295 -11.25 -12.31 18.85
N PRO A 296 -11.07 -11.41 19.84
CA PRO A 296 -11.58 -10.07 19.76
C PRO A 296 -10.76 -9.23 18.78
N GLY A 297 -11.25 -8.08 18.38
CA GLY A 297 -10.48 -7.19 17.56
C GLY A 297 -11.24 -5.97 17.05
N ILE A 298 -10.51 -5.08 16.41
CA ILE A 298 -11.04 -3.88 15.78
C ILE A 298 -10.88 -4.02 14.27
N ILE A 299 -11.92 -3.68 13.53
CA ILE A 299 -11.92 -3.66 12.07
C ILE A 299 -12.27 -2.25 11.60
N LEU A 300 -11.49 -1.73 10.68
CA LEU A 300 -11.78 -0.50 9.97
C LEU A 300 -12.16 -0.80 8.52
N ASN A 301 -13.25 -0.23 8.06
CA ASN A 301 -13.67 -0.30 6.67
C ASN A 301 -13.19 0.93 5.86
N SER A 302 -13.48 0.95 4.55
CA SER A 302 -13.12 2.06 3.67
C SER A 302 -13.75 3.40 4.07
N GLY A 303 -14.87 3.39 4.78
CA GLY A 303 -15.50 4.57 5.37
C GLY A 303 -14.84 5.05 6.66
N ARG A 304 -13.80 4.35 7.11
CA ARG A 304 -13.04 4.61 8.35
C ARG A 304 -13.90 4.52 9.62
N TRP A 305 -14.85 3.61 9.59
CA TRP A 305 -15.65 3.29 10.76
C TRP A 305 -14.90 2.24 11.58
N ILE A 306 -14.64 2.57 12.82
CA ILE A 306 -14.02 1.68 13.80
C ILE A 306 -15.10 0.77 14.35
N GLN A 307 -14.94 -0.53 14.13
CA GLN A 307 -15.90 -1.54 14.52
C GLN A 307 -15.23 -2.53 15.49
N TYR A 308 -15.67 -2.55 16.72
CA TYR A 308 -15.23 -3.55 17.69
C TYR A 308 -15.98 -4.86 17.47
N ARG A 309 -15.25 -5.95 17.49
CA ARG A 309 -15.78 -7.31 17.37
C ARG A 309 -15.37 -8.11 18.61
N GLN A 310 -16.35 -8.65 19.28
CA GLN A 310 -16.13 -9.53 20.42
C GLN A 310 -15.74 -10.95 19.95
N GLN A 311 -14.99 -11.65 20.76
CA GLN A 311 -14.77 -13.08 20.64
C GLN A 311 -16.09 -13.81 20.86
N ALA A 312 -16.41 -14.75 19.99
CA ALA A 312 -17.65 -15.53 20.06
C ALA A 312 -17.44 -16.92 20.66
N VAL A 313 -16.27 -17.53 20.39
CA VAL A 313 -15.88 -18.86 20.89
C VAL A 313 -14.39 -18.86 21.21
N GLU A 314 -13.95 -19.79 22.03
CA GLU A 314 -12.52 -19.97 22.31
C GLU A 314 -11.78 -20.52 21.07
N PRO A 315 -10.51 -20.18 20.88
CA PRO A 315 -9.67 -20.77 19.83
C PRO A 315 -9.62 -22.29 19.97
N TRP A 316 -9.56 -22.97 18.82
CA TRP A 316 -9.47 -24.42 18.82
C TRP A 316 -8.04 -24.89 19.16
N ASP A 317 -7.93 -25.80 20.14
CA ASP A 317 -6.70 -26.47 20.57
C ASP A 317 -5.52 -25.49 20.82
N GLU A 318 -4.41 -25.61 20.10
CA GLU A 318 -3.22 -24.75 20.25
C GLU A 318 -3.30 -23.45 19.45
N ALA A 319 -4.39 -23.22 18.71
CA ALA A 319 -4.54 -22.02 17.89
C ALA A 319 -4.52 -20.74 18.73
N LYS A 320 -3.77 -19.75 18.28
CA LYS A 320 -3.62 -18.46 18.97
C LYS A 320 -3.99 -17.28 18.07
N PRO A 321 -4.48 -16.18 18.66
CA PRO A 321 -4.58 -14.91 17.96
C PRO A 321 -3.22 -14.45 17.41
N ASP A 322 -3.21 -13.84 16.23
CA ASP A 322 -1.98 -13.38 15.57
C ASP A 322 -1.16 -12.43 16.46
N TYR A 323 -1.83 -11.52 17.16
CA TYR A 323 -1.17 -10.57 18.07
C TYR A 323 -0.51 -11.26 19.27
N GLU A 324 -1.10 -12.34 19.79
CA GLU A 324 -0.53 -13.12 20.87
C GLU A 324 0.73 -13.88 20.40
N MET A 325 0.70 -14.44 19.19
CA MET A 325 1.88 -15.09 18.61
C MET A 325 3.02 -14.09 18.39
N CYS A 326 2.71 -12.87 17.91
CA CYS A 326 3.70 -11.82 17.74
C CYS A 326 4.31 -11.41 19.08
N ASP A 327 3.49 -11.26 20.13
CA ASP A 327 3.93 -10.90 21.47
C ASP A 327 4.82 -11.99 22.09
N LEU A 328 4.41 -13.25 22.00
CA LEU A 328 5.22 -14.38 22.47
C LEU A 328 6.57 -14.46 21.74
N LEU A 329 6.56 -14.33 20.42
CA LEU A 329 7.78 -14.33 19.62
C LEU A 329 8.71 -13.17 20.00
N TRP A 330 8.16 -11.98 20.16
CA TRP A 330 8.93 -10.80 20.54
C TRP A 330 9.56 -10.95 21.93
N ASN A 331 8.79 -11.41 22.90
CA ASN A 331 9.27 -11.63 24.26
C ASN A 331 10.41 -12.67 24.29
N GLU A 332 10.28 -13.75 23.50
CA GLU A 332 11.32 -14.76 23.42
C GLU A 332 12.60 -14.22 22.74
N ILE A 333 12.47 -13.44 21.67
CA ILE A 333 13.61 -12.76 21.05
C ILE A 333 14.32 -11.86 22.07
N CYS A 334 13.57 -11.08 22.83
CA CYS A 334 14.15 -10.24 23.91
C CYS A 334 14.87 -11.05 24.97
N ASN A 335 14.32 -12.20 25.37
CA ASN A 335 14.95 -13.11 26.34
C ASN A 335 16.26 -13.68 25.79
N LEU A 336 16.26 -14.19 24.58
CA LEU A 336 17.48 -14.71 23.93
C LEU A 336 18.56 -13.63 23.79
N TYR A 337 18.18 -12.39 23.44
CA TYR A 337 19.14 -11.29 23.37
C TYR A 337 19.73 -10.93 24.75
N LYS A 338 18.96 -11.06 25.84
CA LYS A 338 19.46 -10.86 27.22
C LYS A 338 20.41 -11.98 27.65
N GLU A 339 20.13 -13.23 27.26
CA GLU A 339 20.88 -14.39 27.70
C GLU A 339 22.13 -14.66 26.83
N GLU A 340 21.99 -14.56 25.53
CA GLU A 340 23.02 -14.96 24.55
C GLU A 340 23.65 -13.78 23.82
N GLY A 341 23.03 -12.58 23.90
CA GLY A 341 23.41 -11.43 23.09
C GLY A 341 22.94 -11.57 21.64
N GLY A 342 23.38 -10.64 20.81
CA GLY A 342 23.01 -10.65 19.38
C GLY A 342 23.64 -9.50 18.62
N ALA A 343 23.44 -9.48 17.30
CA ALA A 343 24.08 -8.51 16.42
C ALA A 343 23.56 -7.05 16.58
N ASN A 344 22.31 -6.89 17.04
CA ASN A 344 21.65 -5.60 17.17
C ASN A 344 20.94 -5.50 18.53
N PRO A 345 21.67 -5.41 19.64
CA PRO A 345 21.08 -5.43 20.97
C PRO A 345 20.25 -4.18 21.26
N ASP A 346 20.71 -3.00 20.85
CA ASP A 346 20.07 -1.74 21.20
C ASP A 346 18.61 -1.62 20.77
N PRO A 347 18.22 -1.89 19.52
CA PRO A 347 16.81 -1.81 19.12
C PRO A 347 15.93 -2.90 19.72
N ILE A 348 16.52 -3.96 20.27
CA ILE A 348 15.77 -5.10 20.84
C ILE A 348 15.60 -4.97 22.34
N LEU A 349 16.61 -4.42 23.03
CA LEU A 349 16.65 -4.37 24.50
C LEU A 349 16.26 -3.02 25.10
N ASN A 350 16.14 -1.96 24.29
CA ASN A 350 15.68 -0.64 24.67
C ASN A 350 14.27 -0.39 24.17
#